data_7a8f34009354c15dfa806a26dd0185a0
#
_entry.id   7a8f34009354c15dfa806a26dd0185a0
#
_cell.length_a   1.000
_cell.length_b   1.000
_cell.length_c   1.000
_cell.angle_alpha   90.00
_cell.angle_beta   90.00
_cell.angle_gamma   90.00
#
_symmetry.space_group_name_H-M   'P 1'
#
loop_
_entity.id
_entity.type
_entity.pdbx_description
1 polymer ?
#
loop_
_entity_poly.entity_id
_entity_poly.type
_entity_poly.pdbx_seq_one_letter_code
_entity_poly.pdbx_strand_id
1 'polypeptide(L)'
;MKVLLVNGSSRPNGCTSVALKTVAETLEKEGIETETVFIGNQPLSDCIACGTCRKLGKCVFDDAVNEILEKAASCDGFVFGSPVYYAHPSARLLAVMDRCFFSAGRNFAFKPAAAVLSARRAGNVASMDVINKYFTIQCMPVVSSTYWNHVHGSQAEQVYEDKEGLMTMVNIGKNMAWLLKCIELGRQSGLPHPQLEKVFTNFVR
;
A
#
# COMPACT_ATOMS: atom_id res chain seq x y z
N MET A 1 3.20 9.55 -14.43
CA MET A 1 2.48 8.94 -13.29
C MET A 1 3.50 8.26 -12.40
N LYS A 2 3.26 8.26 -11.09
CA LYS A 2 4.19 7.72 -10.09
C LYS A 2 3.46 6.83 -9.07
N VAL A 3 4.07 5.69 -8.71
CA VAL A 3 3.56 4.77 -7.69
C VAL A 3 4.54 4.71 -6.53
N LEU A 4 4.02 4.89 -5.31
CA LEU A 4 4.77 4.70 -4.07
C LEU A 4 4.60 3.27 -3.57
N LEU A 5 5.72 2.57 -3.36
CA LEU A 5 5.72 1.24 -2.74
C LEU A 5 6.22 1.37 -1.30
N VAL A 6 5.49 0.81 -0.35
CA VAL A 6 5.84 0.85 1.07
C VAL A 6 6.24 -0.55 1.53
N ASN A 7 7.50 -0.75 1.91
CA ASN A 7 7.99 -2.01 2.40
C ASN A 7 7.87 -2.09 3.93
N GLY A 8 6.86 -2.82 4.39
CA GLY A 8 6.55 -3.05 5.81
C GLY A 8 7.31 -4.20 6.47
N SER A 9 8.29 -4.78 5.78
CA SER A 9 9.18 -5.78 6.37
C SER A 9 10.23 -5.13 7.27
N SER A 10 10.67 -5.84 8.30
CA SER A 10 11.87 -5.47 9.06
C SER A 10 13.18 -5.85 8.36
N ARG A 11 13.10 -6.61 7.26
CA ARG A 11 14.24 -7.05 6.46
C ARG A 11 14.26 -6.30 5.14
N PRO A 12 15.26 -5.44 4.86
CA PRO A 12 15.29 -4.64 3.64
C PRO A 12 15.35 -5.48 2.36
N ASN A 13 15.98 -6.65 2.41
CA ASN A 13 16.18 -7.56 1.28
C ASN A 13 15.46 -8.91 1.48
N GLY A 14 14.30 -8.92 2.16
CA GLY A 14 13.52 -10.14 2.40
C GLY A 14 12.53 -10.46 1.29
N CYS A 15 11.67 -11.47 1.52
CA CYS A 15 10.65 -11.91 0.57
C CYS A 15 9.72 -10.78 0.10
N THR A 16 9.30 -9.90 1.03
CA THR A 16 8.46 -8.73 0.71
C THR A 16 9.16 -7.80 -0.28
N SER A 17 10.49 -7.60 -0.12
CA SER A 17 11.27 -6.76 -1.02
C SER A 17 11.32 -7.34 -2.44
N VAL A 18 11.50 -8.65 -2.59
CA VAL A 18 11.48 -9.31 -3.91
C VAL A 18 10.12 -9.12 -4.57
N ALA A 19 9.03 -9.32 -3.84
CA ALA A 19 7.68 -9.13 -4.35
C ALA A 19 7.44 -7.68 -4.81
N LEU A 20 7.75 -6.69 -3.97
CA LEU A 20 7.60 -5.28 -4.31
C LEU A 20 8.48 -4.86 -5.48
N LYS A 21 9.72 -5.36 -5.55
CA LYS A 21 10.63 -5.11 -6.67
C LYS A 21 10.05 -5.63 -7.98
N THR A 22 9.45 -6.83 -7.99
CA THR A 22 8.79 -7.39 -9.18
C THR A 22 7.64 -6.51 -9.66
N VAL A 23 6.84 -5.98 -8.74
CA VAL A 23 5.77 -5.01 -9.08
C VAL A 23 6.37 -3.72 -9.65
N ALA A 24 7.39 -3.16 -9.00
CA ALA A 24 8.06 -1.92 -9.42
C ALA A 24 8.64 -2.06 -10.83
N GLU A 25 9.45 -3.09 -11.08
CA GLU A 25 10.05 -3.35 -12.40
C GLU A 25 8.99 -3.52 -13.50
N THR A 26 7.81 -4.06 -13.15
CA THR A 26 6.69 -4.18 -14.09
C THR A 26 6.07 -2.84 -14.39
N LEU A 27 5.83 -2.02 -13.36
CA LEU A 27 5.32 -0.64 -13.52
C LEU A 27 6.27 0.21 -14.36
N GLU A 28 7.57 0.12 -14.13
CA GLU A 28 8.58 0.85 -14.89
C GLU A 28 8.60 0.46 -16.36
N LYS A 29 8.46 -0.85 -16.69
CA LYS A 29 8.29 -1.33 -18.06
C LYS A 29 7.02 -0.79 -18.73
N GLU A 30 6.00 -0.48 -17.94
CA GLU A 30 4.75 0.13 -18.41
C GLU A 30 4.83 1.67 -18.48
N GLY A 31 5.99 2.28 -18.20
CA GLY A 31 6.22 3.72 -18.24
C GLY A 31 5.72 4.46 -17.00
N ILE A 32 5.54 3.78 -15.86
CA ILE A 32 5.14 4.36 -14.58
C ILE A 32 6.38 4.49 -13.68
N GLU A 33 6.67 5.69 -13.19
CA GLU A 33 7.74 5.93 -12.22
C GLU A 33 7.43 5.22 -10.90
N THR A 34 8.45 4.64 -10.26
CA THR A 34 8.28 4.00 -8.95
C THR A 34 9.23 4.58 -7.91
N GLU A 35 8.77 4.59 -6.68
CA GLU A 35 9.60 4.92 -5.52
C GLU A 35 9.27 3.97 -4.38
N THR A 36 10.29 3.40 -3.73
CA THR A 36 10.08 2.48 -2.60
C THR A 36 10.58 3.11 -1.30
N VAL A 37 9.69 3.16 -0.30
CA VAL A 37 10.03 3.51 1.08
C VAL A 37 10.12 2.25 1.91
N PHE A 38 11.27 2.02 2.52
CA PHE A 38 11.50 0.99 3.52
C PHE A 38 11.27 1.60 4.91
N ILE A 39 10.24 1.11 5.63
CA ILE A 39 9.87 1.69 6.93
C ILE A 39 10.86 1.37 8.07
N GLY A 40 11.92 0.66 7.75
CA GLY A 40 13.02 0.40 8.69
C GLY A 40 12.72 -0.70 9.71
N ASN A 41 13.67 -0.89 10.62
CA ASN A 41 13.60 -1.86 11.71
C ASN A 41 13.70 -1.21 13.10
N GLN A 42 13.77 0.13 13.15
CA GLN A 42 13.77 0.87 14.41
C GLN A 42 12.40 0.86 15.07
N PRO A 43 12.29 1.03 16.38
CA PRO A 43 11.00 1.13 17.05
C PRO A 43 10.08 2.18 16.39
N LEU A 44 8.84 1.82 16.17
CA LEU A 44 7.80 2.70 15.64
C LEU A 44 6.65 2.76 16.62
N SER A 45 6.17 3.96 16.92
CA SER A 45 4.96 4.14 17.69
C SER A 45 3.71 3.87 16.85
N ASP A 46 2.68 3.33 17.47
CA ASP A 46 1.33 3.31 16.93
C ASP A 46 0.66 4.70 17.00
N CYS A 47 -0.60 4.79 16.58
CA CYS A 47 -1.37 6.03 16.69
C CYS A 47 -1.85 6.24 18.13
N ILE A 48 -1.36 7.29 18.79
CA ILE A 48 -1.77 7.65 20.16
C ILE A 48 -3.04 8.50 20.23
N ALA A 49 -3.77 8.63 19.12
CA ALA A 49 -5.03 9.37 19.02
C ALA A 49 -4.96 10.84 19.51
N CYS A 50 -3.80 11.49 19.48
CA CYS A 50 -3.60 12.85 19.97
C CYS A 50 -4.34 13.93 19.15
N GLY A 51 -4.80 13.62 17.95
CA GLY A 51 -5.54 14.55 17.07
C GLY A 51 -4.72 15.71 16.49
N THR A 52 -3.44 15.83 16.82
CA THR A 52 -2.57 16.96 16.41
C THR A 52 -2.42 17.04 14.89
N CYS A 53 -2.44 15.90 14.18
CA CYS A 53 -2.35 15.84 12.73
C CYS A 53 -3.49 16.58 12.00
N ARG A 54 -4.66 16.75 12.62
CA ARG A 54 -5.77 17.54 12.04
C ARG A 54 -5.37 19.01 11.83
N LYS A 55 -4.47 19.54 12.68
CA LYS A 55 -3.97 20.92 12.61
C LYS A 55 -2.68 21.00 11.79
N LEU A 56 -1.77 20.04 11.96
CA LEU A 56 -0.45 20.05 11.34
C LEU A 56 -0.44 19.48 9.91
N GLY A 57 -1.44 18.67 9.53
CA GLY A 57 -1.41 17.93 8.25
C GLY A 57 -0.37 16.80 8.22
N LYS A 58 0.31 16.53 9.33
CA LYS A 58 1.33 15.47 9.50
C LYS A 58 1.29 14.86 10.90
N CYS A 59 1.91 13.69 11.07
CA CYS A 59 2.02 13.06 12.37
C CYS A 59 2.99 13.83 13.29
N VAL A 60 2.75 13.77 14.62
CA VAL A 60 3.65 14.39 15.62
C VAL A 60 4.98 13.66 15.75
N PHE A 61 5.01 12.36 15.44
CA PHE A 61 6.23 11.58 15.45
C PHE A 61 7.00 11.81 14.14
N ASP A 62 8.25 12.17 14.25
CA ASP A 62 9.14 12.42 13.10
C ASP A 62 9.83 11.11 12.69
N ASP A 63 9.17 10.35 11.82
CA ASP A 63 9.63 9.05 11.33
C ASP A 63 9.10 8.77 9.91
N ALA A 64 9.25 7.55 9.43
CA ALA A 64 8.83 7.11 8.09
C ALA A 64 7.39 7.49 7.71
N VAL A 65 6.49 7.73 8.67
CA VAL A 65 5.11 8.15 8.39
C VAL A 65 5.10 9.51 7.69
N ASN A 66 5.84 10.49 8.19
CA ASN A 66 5.86 11.83 7.59
C ASN A 66 6.53 11.82 6.22
N GLU A 67 7.56 11.00 6.02
CA GLU A 67 8.17 10.78 4.70
C GLU A 67 7.15 10.21 3.70
N ILE A 68 6.39 9.17 4.12
CA ILE A 68 5.35 8.58 3.27
C ILE A 68 4.27 9.61 2.94
N LEU A 69 3.82 10.43 3.90
CA LEU A 69 2.79 11.45 3.70
C LEU A 69 3.23 12.52 2.69
N GLU A 70 4.48 12.96 2.77
CA GLU A 70 5.06 13.92 1.83
C GLU A 70 5.07 13.36 0.41
N LYS A 71 5.60 12.15 0.24
CA LYS A 71 5.66 11.45 -1.07
C LYS A 71 4.26 11.15 -1.62
N ALA A 72 3.31 10.74 -0.77
CA ALA A 72 1.95 10.38 -1.17
C ALA A 72 1.18 11.54 -1.82
N ALA A 73 1.53 12.78 -1.49
CA ALA A 73 0.89 13.95 -2.10
C ALA A 73 1.09 14.02 -3.62
N SER A 74 2.25 13.57 -4.11
CA SER A 74 2.64 13.60 -5.54
C SER A 74 2.51 12.25 -6.26
N CYS A 75 2.12 11.17 -5.56
CA CYS A 75 1.95 9.86 -6.17
C CYS A 75 0.52 9.63 -6.67
N ASP A 76 0.39 8.84 -7.73
CA ASP A 76 -0.88 8.50 -8.38
C ASP A 76 -1.41 7.12 -7.95
N GLY A 77 -0.57 6.28 -7.33
CA GLY A 77 -0.95 4.95 -6.85
C GLY A 77 -0.03 4.45 -5.75
N PHE A 78 -0.44 3.35 -5.09
CA PHE A 78 0.25 2.83 -3.90
C PHE A 78 0.33 1.31 -3.88
N VAL A 79 1.45 0.77 -3.39
CA VAL A 79 1.58 -0.66 -3.08
C VAL A 79 2.12 -0.81 -1.66
N PHE A 80 1.35 -1.50 -0.81
CA PHE A 80 1.76 -1.77 0.57
C PHE A 80 2.16 -3.24 0.71
N GLY A 81 3.45 -3.47 0.98
CA GLY A 81 4.01 -4.79 1.14
C GLY A 81 4.22 -5.17 2.60
N SER A 82 3.83 -6.39 2.99
CA SER A 82 4.00 -6.92 4.34
C SER A 82 4.42 -8.38 4.38
N PRO A 83 5.32 -8.77 5.29
CA PRO A 83 5.39 -10.15 5.71
C PRO A 83 4.17 -10.50 6.55
N VAL A 84 3.83 -11.81 6.56
CA VAL A 84 2.73 -12.34 7.38
C VAL A 84 3.27 -12.87 8.70
N TYR A 85 2.76 -12.34 9.80
CA TYR A 85 3.02 -12.81 11.16
C TYR A 85 1.71 -13.13 11.86
N TYR A 86 1.56 -14.37 12.37
CA TYR A 86 0.34 -14.83 13.04
C TYR A 86 -0.94 -14.61 12.22
N ALA A 87 -0.87 -14.87 10.90
CA ALA A 87 -1.95 -14.65 9.92
C ALA A 87 -2.40 -13.17 9.81
N HIS A 88 -1.54 -12.22 10.18
CA HIS A 88 -1.76 -10.78 10.07
C HIS A 88 -0.60 -10.08 9.35
N PRO A 89 -0.81 -8.88 8.79
CA PRO A 89 0.29 -8.03 8.35
C PRO A 89 1.21 -7.71 9.54
N SER A 90 2.44 -7.32 9.27
CA SER A 90 3.35 -6.88 10.34
C SER A 90 2.72 -5.72 11.12
N ALA A 91 2.77 -5.77 12.45
CA ALA A 91 2.29 -4.69 13.31
C ALA A 91 2.95 -3.35 12.97
N ARG A 92 4.20 -3.38 12.51
CA ARG A 92 4.94 -2.22 12.02
C ARG A 92 4.24 -1.54 10.84
N LEU A 93 3.83 -2.30 9.82
CA LEU A 93 3.09 -1.74 8.68
C LEU A 93 1.75 -1.17 9.14
N LEU A 94 1.02 -1.88 10.01
CA LEU A 94 -0.27 -1.40 10.51
C LEU A 94 -0.13 -0.10 11.28
N ALA A 95 0.87 0.04 12.17
CA ALA A 95 1.14 1.28 12.90
C ALA A 95 1.42 2.46 11.94
N VAL A 96 2.17 2.22 10.85
CA VAL A 96 2.40 3.21 9.81
C VAL A 96 1.11 3.56 9.07
N MET A 97 0.33 2.56 8.66
CA MET A 97 -0.92 2.77 7.93
C MET A 97 -1.96 3.51 8.78
N ASP A 98 -2.17 3.13 10.05
CA ASP A 98 -3.06 3.84 10.98
C ASP A 98 -2.72 5.34 11.02
N ARG A 99 -1.46 5.66 11.16
CA ARG A 99 -0.99 7.04 11.25
C ARG A 99 -1.07 7.79 9.93
N CYS A 100 -0.69 7.16 8.81
CA CYS A 100 -0.78 7.76 7.48
C CYS A 100 -2.22 8.08 7.11
N PHE A 101 -3.09 7.09 7.19
CA PHE A 101 -4.48 7.22 6.76
C PHE A 101 -5.30 8.14 7.69
N PHE A 102 -4.99 8.17 8.98
CA PHE A 102 -5.62 9.10 9.91
C PHE A 102 -5.13 10.55 9.73
N SER A 103 -3.84 10.75 9.46
CA SER A 103 -3.26 12.09 9.33
C SER A 103 -3.62 12.79 8.02
N ALA A 104 -3.55 12.09 6.91
CA ALA A 104 -3.73 12.67 5.58
C ALA A 104 -4.36 11.68 4.57
N GLY A 105 -5.40 10.97 4.99
CA GLY A 105 -6.13 10.01 4.13
C GLY A 105 -6.54 10.59 2.78
N ARG A 106 -6.80 11.89 2.71
CA ARG A 106 -7.10 12.60 1.45
C ARG A 106 -6.01 12.47 0.38
N ASN A 107 -4.75 12.28 0.77
CA ASN A 107 -3.63 12.13 -0.18
C ASN A 107 -3.67 10.77 -0.89
N PHE A 108 -4.42 9.81 -0.34
CA PHE A 108 -4.60 8.46 -0.87
C PHE A 108 -5.93 8.29 -1.62
N ALA A 109 -6.94 9.10 -1.29
CA ALA A 109 -8.30 8.95 -1.82
C ALA A 109 -8.35 8.94 -3.36
N PHE A 110 -9.15 8.04 -3.92
CA PHE A 110 -9.37 7.81 -5.35
C PHE A 110 -8.13 7.38 -6.15
N LYS A 111 -7.01 7.10 -5.50
CA LYS A 111 -5.80 6.60 -6.13
C LYS A 111 -5.75 5.07 -5.99
N PRO A 112 -5.41 4.31 -7.05
CA PRO A 112 -5.32 2.85 -6.98
C PRO A 112 -4.34 2.36 -5.93
N ALA A 113 -4.67 1.27 -5.25
CA ALA A 113 -3.78 0.65 -4.28
C ALA A 113 -3.80 -0.88 -4.34
N ALA A 114 -2.68 -1.51 -4.03
CA ALA A 114 -2.54 -2.95 -3.89
C ALA A 114 -1.87 -3.33 -2.56
N ALA A 115 -2.37 -4.40 -1.93
CA ALA A 115 -1.67 -5.11 -0.88
C ALA A 115 -0.79 -6.19 -1.51
N VAL A 116 0.43 -6.38 -1.01
CA VAL A 116 1.37 -7.43 -1.41
C VAL A 116 1.88 -8.15 -0.16
N LEU A 117 1.68 -9.47 -0.10
CA LEU A 117 2.01 -10.26 1.08
C LEU A 117 3.13 -11.25 0.79
N SER A 118 3.95 -11.51 1.79
CA SER A 118 4.90 -12.61 1.75
C SER A 118 4.77 -13.50 2.98
N ALA A 119 4.66 -14.81 2.78
CA ALA A 119 4.56 -15.77 3.86
C ALA A 119 5.34 -17.04 3.56
N ARG A 120 5.74 -17.74 4.61
CA ARG A 120 6.29 -19.09 4.44
C ARG A 120 5.24 -20.08 3.94
N ARG A 121 3.98 -19.96 4.40
CA ARG A 121 2.92 -20.95 4.10
C ARG A 121 1.51 -20.37 4.04
N ALA A 122 0.99 -19.77 5.10
CA ALA A 122 -0.42 -19.42 5.24
C ALA A 122 -0.62 -18.07 5.95
N GLY A 123 -1.87 -17.58 5.95
CA GLY A 123 -2.27 -16.31 6.57
C GLY A 123 -2.25 -15.11 5.60
N ASN A 124 -1.91 -15.32 4.35
CA ASN A 124 -1.78 -14.28 3.34
C ASN A 124 -3.13 -13.61 3.06
N VAL A 125 -4.18 -14.39 2.81
CA VAL A 125 -5.52 -13.86 2.48
C VAL A 125 -6.08 -13.04 3.63
N ALA A 126 -6.02 -13.55 4.87
CA ALA A 126 -6.45 -12.80 6.05
C ALA A 126 -5.68 -11.50 6.22
N SER A 127 -4.36 -11.52 5.96
CA SER A 127 -3.52 -10.32 6.00
C SER A 127 -3.87 -9.31 4.90
N MET A 128 -4.20 -9.79 3.70
CA MET A 128 -4.63 -8.95 2.58
C MET A 128 -5.93 -8.22 2.91
N ASP A 129 -6.90 -8.91 3.51
CA ASP A 129 -8.18 -8.33 3.91
C ASP A 129 -8.00 -7.20 4.93
N VAL A 130 -7.05 -7.33 5.85
CA VAL A 130 -6.73 -6.28 6.83
C VAL A 130 -6.24 -5.02 6.11
N ILE A 131 -5.28 -5.15 5.18
CA ILE A 131 -4.72 -4.02 4.45
C ILE A 131 -5.78 -3.38 3.53
N ASN A 132 -6.57 -4.17 2.83
CA ASN A 132 -7.59 -3.68 1.90
C ASN A 132 -8.68 -2.83 2.58
N LYS A 133 -8.92 -2.99 3.89
CA LYS A 133 -9.86 -2.14 4.66
C LYS A 133 -9.42 -0.66 4.67
N TYR A 134 -8.11 -0.40 4.72
CA TYR A 134 -7.59 0.96 4.63
C TYR A 134 -7.89 1.58 3.27
N PHE A 135 -7.77 0.81 2.21
CA PHE A 135 -8.04 1.28 0.86
C PHE A 135 -9.52 1.58 0.64
N THR A 136 -10.39 0.65 1.06
CA THR A 136 -11.83 0.77 0.84
C THR A 136 -12.44 1.95 1.60
N ILE A 137 -12.02 2.21 2.85
CA ILE A 137 -12.53 3.36 3.61
C ILE A 137 -12.08 4.71 3.03
N GLN A 138 -11.00 4.74 2.25
CA GLN A 138 -10.48 5.93 1.59
C GLN A 138 -10.91 6.04 0.11
N CYS A 139 -11.89 5.26 -0.32
CA CYS A 139 -12.37 5.25 -1.71
C CYS A 139 -11.27 4.95 -2.73
N MET A 140 -10.26 4.16 -2.35
CA MET A 140 -9.18 3.78 -3.25
C MET A 140 -9.60 2.54 -4.06
N PRO A 141 -9.48 2.55 -5.40
CA PRO A 141 -9.65 1.34 -6.20
C PRO A 141 -8.63 0.28 -5.78
N VAL A 142 -9.10 -0.89 -5.34
CA VAL A 142 -8.23 -2.02 -4.98
C VAL A 142 -7.79 -2.74 -6.24
N VAL A 143 -6.48 -2.81 -6.47
CA VAL A 143 -5.92 -3.47 -7.64
C VAL A 143 -5.77 -4.96 -7.36
N SER A 144 -6.44 -5.77 -8.17
CA SER A 144 -6.36 -7.23 -8.17
C SER A 144 -5.31 -7.74 -9.15
N SER A 145 -5.01 -9.03 -9.04
CA SER A 145 -4.22 -9.79 -10.00
C SER A 145 -5.01 -11.01 -10.49
N THR A 146 -4.34 -12.02 -10.98
CA THR A 146 -4.95 -13.29 -11.40
C THR A 146 -5.13 -14.29 -10.26
N TYR A 147 -4.59 -13.99 -9.09
CA TYR A 147 -4.76 -14.72 -7.84
C TYR A 147 -4.65 -13.72 -6.66
N TRP A 148 -4.71 -14.18 -5.41
CA TRP A 148 -4.45 -13.31 -4.25
C TRP A 148 -3.01 -12.81 -4.26
N ASN A 149 -2.82 -11.56 -3.92
CA ASN A 149 -1.57 -10.81 -4.08
C ASN A 149 -0.49 -11.24 -3.09
N HIS A 150 0.10 -12.42 -3.25
CA HIS A 150 1.13 -12.90 -2.35
C HIS A 150 2.22 -13.72 -3.03
N VAL A 151 3.32 -13.86 -2.32
CA VAL A 151 4.43 -14.77 -2.65
C VAL A 151 4.76 -15.65 -1.46
N HIS A 152 5.37 -16.80 -1.71
CA HIS A 152 5.83 -17.73 -0.69
C HIS A 152 7.35 -17.80 -0.61
N GLY A 153 7.87 -17.92 0.62
CA GLY A 153 9.29 -18.08 0.92
C GLY A 153 9.61 -17.73 2.37
N SER A 154 10.63 -18.37 2.92
CA SER A 154 11.23 -18.01 4.22
C SER A 154 12.43 -17.08 4.03
N GLN A 155 13.05 -17.13 2.86
CA GLN A 155 14.19 -16.31 2.44
C GLN A 155 13.93 -15.77 1.03
N ALA A 156 14.59 -14.67 0.67
CA ALA A 156 14.38 -13.97 -0.58
C ALA A 156 14.59 -14.87 -1.81
N GLU A 157 15.59 -15.72 -1.76
CA GLU A 157 15.96 -16.64 -2.84
C GLU A 157 14.84 -17.62 -3.18
N GLN A 158 14.09 -18.07 -2.17
CA GLN A 158 12.97 -19.01 -2.36
C GLN A 158 11.78 -18.37 -3.09
N VAL A 159 11.63 -17.04 -3.01
CA VAL A 159 10.56 -16.35 -3.75
C VAL A 159 10.75 -16.48 -5.26
N TYR A 160 12.00 -16.60 -5.75
CA TYR A 160 12.26 -16.81 -7.18
C TYR A 160 11.86 -18.19 -7.68
N GLU A 161 11.60 -19.14 -6.76
CA GLU A 161 11.06 -20.47 -7.07
C GLU A 161 9.52 -20.46 -7.11
N ASP A 162 8.88 -19.47 -6.48
CA ASP A 162 7.42 -19.27 -6.49
C ASP A 162 6.98 -18.55 -7.79
N LYS A 163 6.97 -19.31 -8.88
CA LYS A 163 6.65 -18.79 -10.22
C LYS A 163 5.23 -18.22 -10.31
N GLU A 164 4.26 -18.81 -9.60
CA GLU A 164 2.88 -18.32 -9.56
C GLU A 164 2.79 -17.02 -8.79
N GLY A 165 3.44 -16.93 -7.63
CA GLY A 165 3.50 -15.70 -6.84
C GLY A 165 4.18 -14.57 -7.60
N LEU A 166 5.31 -14.83 -8.27
CA LEU A 166 5.98 -13.82 -9.11
C LEU A 166 5.12 -13.39 -10.30
N MET A 167 4.42 -14.32 -10.97
CA MET A 167 3.48 -13.97 -12.03
C MET A 167 2.34 -13.10 -11.50
N THR A 168 1.85 -13.40 -10.30
CA THR A 168 0.85 -12.58 -9.60
C THR A 168 1.36 -11.15 -9.37
N MET A 169 2.62 -10.98 -8.96
CA MET A 169 3.23 -9.65 -8.78
C MET A 169 3.35 -8.90 -10.12
N VAL A 170 3.74 -9.58 -11.20
CA VAL A 170 3.75 -8.99 -12.55
C VAL A 170 2.34 -8.52 -12.95
N ASN A 171 1.32 -9.34 -12.68
CA ASN A 171 -0.06 -8.99 -13.03
C ASN A 171 -0.61 -7.83 -12.20
N ILE A 172 -0.21 -7.67 -10.93
CA ILE A 172 -0.50 -6.45 -10.15
C ILE A 172 0.06 -5.21 -10.86
N GLY A 173 1.34 -5.26 -11.26
CA GLY A 173 2.00 -4.14 -11.94
C GLY A 173 1.28 -3.75 -13.23
N LYS A 174 0.91 -4.74 -14.06
CA LYS A 174 0.16 -4.51 -15.31
C LYS A 174 -1.24 -3.93 -15.06
N ASN A 175 -2.00 -4.52 -14.14
CA ASN A 175 -3.36 -4.07 -13.83
C ASN A 175 -3.35 -2.66 -13.23
N MET A 176 -2.39 -2.37 -12.34
CA MET A 176 -2.22 -1.02 -11.79
C MET A 176 -1.85 -0.01 -12.87
N ALA A 177 -0.91 -0.34 -13.76
CA ALA A 177 -0.53 0.55 -14.86
C ALA A 177 -1.70 0.82 -15.80
N TRP A 178 -2.47 -0.21 -16.15
CA TRP A 178 -3.68 -0.05 -16.96
C TRP A 178 -4.71 0.87 -16.28
N LEU A 179 -5.01 0.64 -15.01
CA LEU A 179 -5.97 1.44 -14.25
C LEU A 179 -5.51 2.91 -14.10
N LEU A 180 -4.23 3.14 -13.83
CA LEU A 180 -3.65 4.49 -13.77
C LEU A 180 -3.78 5.22 -15.12
N LYS A 181 -3.51 4.53 -16.24
CA LYS A 181 -3.68 5.09 -17.59
C LYS A 181 -5.15 5.43 -17.87
N CYS A 182 -6.10 4.57 -17.45
CA CYS A 182 -7.54 4.83 -17.59
C CYS A 182 -7.98 6.06 -16.78
N ILE A 183 -7.52 6.18 -15.54
CA ILE A 183 -7.84 7.32 -14.67
C ILE A 183 -7.28 8.62 -15.26
N GLU A 184 -6.05 8.59 -15.76
CA GLU A 184 -5.41 9.76 -16.38
C GLU A 184 -6.13 10.18 -17.67
N LEU A 185 -6.53 9.24 -18.52
CA LEU A 185 -7.34 9.53 -19.71
C LEU A 185 -8.70 10.13 -19.33
N GLY A 186 -9.35 9.60 -18.29
CA GLY A 186 -10.58 10.16 -17.75
C GLY A 186 -10.40 11.61 -17.30
N ARG A 187 -9.35 11.87 -16.55
CA ARG A 187 -9.00 13.22 -16.06
C ARG A 187 -8.76 14.20 -17.22
N GLN A 188 -8.01 13.80 -18.24
CA GLN A 188 -7.73 14.60 -19.43
C GLN A 188 -9.00 14.86 -20.26
N SER A 189 -9.97 13.94 -20.23
CA SER A 189 -11.27 14.10 -20.88
C SER A 189 -12.28 14.90 -20.05
N GLY A 190 -11.87 15.48 -18.91
CA GLY A 190 -12.75 16.28 -18.04
C GLY A 190 -13.67 15.45 -17.16
N LEU A 191 -13.39 14.14 -16.95
CA LEU A 191 -14.11 13.27 -16.02
C LEU A 191 -13.35 13.21 -14.68
N PRO A 192 -13.71 14.04 -13.68
CA PRO A 192 -13.12 13.98 -12.35
C PRO A 192 -13.64 12.78 -11.57
N HIS A 193 -12.96 12.46 -10.43
CA HIS A 193 -13.56 11.53 -9.47
C HIS A 193 -14.86 12.11 -8.89
N PRO A 194 -15.81 11.25 -8.45
CA PRO A 194 -17.11 11.72 -7.96
C PRO A 194 -16.94 12.55 -6.67
N GLN A 195 -17.82 13.52 -6.50
CA GLN A 195 -18.00 14.21 -5.22
C GLN A 195 -18.90 13.33 -4.35
N LEU A 196 -18.38 12.89 -3.21
CA LEU A 196 -19.10 12.00 -2.30
C LEU A 196 -19.58 12.76 -1.07
N GLU A 197 -20.86 12.57 -0.74
CA GLU A 197 -21.43 13.04 0.53
C GLU A 197 -20.98 12.13 1.67
N LYS A 198 -20.71 12.74 2.83
CA LYS A 198 -20.44 12.03 4.09
C LYS A 198 -21.49 12.38 5.12
N VAL A 199 -22.24 11.38 5.55
CA VAL A 199 -23.16 11.49 6.69
C VAL A 199 -22.54 10.76 7.88
N PHE A 200 -22.48 11.43 9.00
CA PHE A 200 -21.96 10.86 10.24
C PHE A 200 -23.11 10.52 11.17
N THR A 201 -23.19 9.29 11.61
CA THR A 201 -24.12 8.85 12.64
C THR A 201 -23.35 8.61 13.93
N ASN A 202 -23.78 9.28 15.00
CA ASN A 202 -23.28 9.03 16.34
C ASN A 202 -24.31 8.24 17.14
N PHE A 203 -23.96 7.00 17.50
CA PHE A 203 -24.81 6.14 18.34
C PHE A 203 -24.64 6.36 19.84
N VAL A 204 -23.67 7.15 20.26
CA VAL A 204 -23.46 7.55 21.66
C VAL A 204 -24.31 8.79 21.93
N ARG A 205 -25.30 8.64 22.82
CA ARG A 205 -26.19 9.74 23.28
C ARG A 205 -25.81 10.16 24.67
#